data_880fd15143278d773ddf574d68b6bdf8
#
_entry.id   880fd15143278d773ddf574d68b6bdf8
#
_cell.length_a   1.000
_cell.length_b   1.000
_cell.length_c   1.000
_cell.angle_alpha   90.00
_cell.angle_beta   90.00
_cell.angle_gamma   90.00
#
_symmetry.space_group_name_H-M   'P 1'
#
loop_
_entity.id
_entity.type
_entity.pdbx_description
1 polymer ?
#
loop_
_entity_poly.entity_id
_entity_poly.type
_entity_poly.pdbx_seq_one_letter_code
_entity_poly.pdbx_strand_id
1 'polypeptide(L)'
;MSQLSHLDKLEAEAIYIIREVAAECENPVMLYSIGKDSSVMLHLAMKAFYPEKPPFPFMHIDTTWKFKEMIEFRDKKAKELGIDMIVYSNEEGIKQGINPFDHGSAYTDIMKTQALKQGLNKYGFTAAFGGGRRDEEKSRAKERIFSFRNEAHAWDPKNQRPELWKLYNTKINKGESMRVFPISNWTEKDIWQYIKRENIDIVSLYFAKERPVVYRDGNIIMVDDDRMKLLPGEKVENKKVRFRTLGCYPLTGGCESEADTLDEIIEETLSAVSSERTTRVIDSEAAGSMERRKREGYF
;
A
#
# COMPACT_ATOMS: atom_id res chain seq x y z
N MET A 1 28.48 2.80 -24.46
CA MET A 1 27.26 3.09 -23.67
C MET A 1 27.13 2.02 -22.61
N SER A 2 27.13 2.35 -21.32
CA SER A 2 26.90 1.38 -20.26
C SER A 2 25.46 0.87 -20.37
N GLN A 3 25.27 -0.43 -20.30
CA GLN A 3 23.94 -1.02 -20.30
C GLN A 3 23.27 -0.68 -18.97
N LEU A 4 22.01 -0.17 -19.00
CA LEU A 4 21.22 0.11 -17.79
C LEU A 4 21.08 -1.16 -16.94
N SER A 5 21.27 -1.01 -15.63
CA SER A 5 21.02 -2.10 -14.69
C SER A 5 19.53 -2.49 -14.67
N HIS A 6 19.21 -3.62 -14.06
CA HIS A 6 17.80 -4.05 -13.89
C HIS A 6 16.98 -2.99 -13.15
N LEU A 7 17.48 -2.48 -12.03
CA LEU A 7 16.79 -1.44 -11.25
C LEU A 7 16.64 -0.12 -12.01
N ASP A 8 17.64 0.27 -12.84
CA ASP A 8 17.53 1.48 -13.66
C ASP A 8 16.40 1.36 -14.70
N LYS A 9 16.22 0.17 -15.27
CA LYS A 9 15.11 -0.09 -16.22
C LYS A 9 13.76 0.00 -15.53
N LEU A 10 13.63 -0.58 -14.35
CA LEU A 10 12.41 -0.53 -13.54
C LEU A 10 12.09 0.91 -13.10
N GLU A 11 13.09 1.65 -12.66
CA GLU A 11 12.97 3.07 -12.30
C GLU A 11 12.50 3.91 -13.48
N ALA A 12 13.17 3.77 -14.64
CA ALA A 12 12.81 4.51 -15.85
C ALA A 12 11.38 4.22 -16.30
N GLU A 13 10.94 2.96 -16.23
CA GLU A 13 9.56 2.57 -16.54
C GLU A 13 8.56 3.21 -15.57
N ALA A 14 8.83 3.15 -14.26
CA ALA A 14 7.96 3.72 -13.25
C ALA A 14 7.83 5.25 -13.37
N ILE A 15 8.96 5.95 -13.58
CA ILE A 15 8.98 7.40 -13.81
C ILE A 15 8.20 7.77 -15.09
N TYR A 16 8.38 7.01 -16.17
CA TYR A 16 7.61 7.21 -17.41
C TYR A 16 6.10 7.09 -17.16
N ILE A 17 5.65 6.03 -16.46
CA ILE A 17 4.24 5.84 -16.14
C ILE A 17 3.70 6.98 -15.27
N ILE A 18 4.45 7.44 -14.26
CA ILE A 18 4.04 8.55 -13.39
C ILE A 18 3.87 9.84 -14.19
N ARG A 19 4.80 10.14 -15.10
CA ARG A 19 4.73 11.32 -15.98
C ARG A 19 3.58 11.23 -16.98
N GLU A 20 3.33 10.03 -17.54
CA GLU A 20 2.22 9.78 -18.46
C GLU A 20 0.87 10.07 -17.80
N VAL A 21 0.66 9.61 -16.57
CA VAL A 21 -0.57 9.91 -15.83
C VAL A 21 -0.72 11.40 -15.53
N ALA A 22 0.38 12.07 -15.15
CA ALA A 22 0.34 13.50 -14.86
C ALA A 22 0.02 14.35 -16.11
N ALA A 23 0.41 13.86 -17.31
CA ALA A 23 0.18 14.53 -18.56
C ALA A 23 -1.24 14.28 -19.14
N GLU A 24 -1.73 13.05 -18.99
CA GLU A 24 -2.90 12.55 -19.70
C GLU A 24 -4.17 12.47 -18.83
N CYS A 25 -4.04 12.39 -17.50
CA CYS A 25 -5.19 12.30 -16.60
C CYS A 25 -5.52 13.66 -16.00
N GLU A 26 -6.79 14.01 -16.01
CA GLU A 26 -7.28 15.34 -15.61
C GLU A 26 -7.01 15.65 -14.13
N ASN A 27 -7.25 14.70 -13.23
CA ASN A 27 -7.12 14.91 -11.79
C ASN A 27 -6.53 13.67 -11.09
N PRO A 28 -5.21 13.46 -11.16
CA PRO A 28 -4.55 12.33 -10.52
C PRO A 28 -4.29 12.55 -9.02
N VAL A 29 -4.20 11.45 -8.27
CA VAL A 29 -3.80 11.42 -6.85
C VAL A 29 -2.88 10.25 -6.59
N MET A 30 -1.86 10.39 -5.74
CA MET A 30 -1.05 9.26 -5.31
C MET A 30 -1.47 8.78 -3.93
N LEU A 31 -1.90 7.51 -3.84
CA LEU A 31 -2.25 6.91 -2.57
C LEU A 31 -0.99 6.59 -1.76
N TYR A 32 -0.95 7.07 -0.52
CA TYR A 32 0.19 6.88 0.37
C TYR A 32 -0.23 6.06 1.60
N SER A 33 0.07 4.76 1.56
CA SER A 33 -0.28 3.82 2.64
C SER A 33 0.79 3.71 3.73
N ILE A 34 1.90 4.45 3.61
CA ILE A 34 3.06 4.46 4.53
C ILE A 34 3.87 3.15 4.48
N GLY A 35 3.45 2.17 3.70
CA GLY A 35 4.20 0.94 3.47
C GLY A 35 5.44 1.16 2.58
N LYS A 36 6.36 0.19 2.54
CA LYS A 36 7.58 0.23 1.73
C LYS A 36 7.32 0.55 0.25
N ASP A 37 6.30 -0.08 -0.33
CA ASP A 37 5.92 0.10 -1.73
C ASP A 37 5.46 1.54 -2.00
N SER A 38 4.64 2.11 -1.12
CA SER A 38 4.19 3.51 -1.24
C SER A 38 5.31 4.52 -0.95
N SER A 39 6.30 4.17 -0.11
CA SER A 39 7.49 5.01 0.10
C SER A 39 8.39 5.03 -1.14
N VAL A 40 8.55 3.90 -1.82
CA VAL A 40 9.21 3.83 -3.15
C VAL A 40 8.45 4.66 -4.17
N MET A 41 7.12 4.55 -4.21
CA MET A 41 6.27 5.35 -5.11
C MET A 41 6.41 6.85 -4.87
N LEU A 42 6.44 7.28 -3.60
CA LEU A 42 6.67 8.68 -3.24
C LEU A 42 8.05 9.16 -3.73
N HIS A 43 9.11 8.38 -3.50
CA HIS A 43 10.46 8.70 -3.98
C HIS A 43 10.50 8.81 -5.50
N LEU A 44 9.90 7.86 -6.22
CA LEU A 44 9.81 7.87 -7.68
C LEU A 44 9.04 9.10 -8.21
N ALA A 45 7.96 9.49 -7.53
CA ALA A 45 7.20 10.69 -7.90
C ALA A 45 8.02 11.96 -7.70
N MET A 46 8.72 12.10 -6.58
CA MET A 46 9.63 13.22 -6.36
C MET A 46 10.73 13.26 -7.41
N LYS A 47 11.33 12.12 -7.75
CA LYS A 47 12.38 12.01 -8.77
C LYS A 47 11.85 12.31 -10.18
N ALA A 48 10.60 11.92 -10.48
CA ALA A 48 9.97 12.14 -11.78
C ALA A 48 9.83 13.62 -12.14
N PHE A 49 9.66 14.49 -11.15
CA PHE A 49 9.41 15.91 -11.36
C PHE A 49 10.53 16.82 -10.85
N TYR A 50 11.63 16.23 -10.34
CA TYR A 50 12.76 17.02 -9.85
C TYR A 50 13.23 18.06 -10.89
N PRO A 51 13.52 19.33 -10.50
CA PRO A 51 13.54 19.86 -9.11
C PRO A 51 12.17 20.29 -8.55
N GLU A 52 11.11 20.25 -9.33
CA GLU A 52 9.77 20.61 -8.92
C GLU A 52 9.11 19.49 -8.11
N LYS A 53 7.98 19.80 -7.49
CA LYS A 53 7.14 18.81 -6.81
C LYS A 53 6.21 18.09 -7.80
N PRO A 54 5.74 16.88 -7.47
CA PRO A 54 4.69 16.23 -8.26
C PRO A 54 3.46 17.15 -8.41
N PRO A 55 2.89 17.29 -9.62
CA PRO A 55 1.76 18.18 -9.89
C PRO A 55 0.41 17.58 -9.46
N PHE A 56 0.41 16.73 -8.45
CA PHE A 56 -0.77 16.07 -7.90
C PHE A 56 -0.62 15.86 -6.40
N PRO A 57 -1.72 15.82 -5.63
CA PRO A 57 -1.70 15.57 -4.20
C PRO A 57 -1.44 14.10 -3.88
N PHE A 58 -1.06 13.87 -2.62
CA PHE A 58 -1.01 12.54 -2.00
C PHE A 58 -2.22 12.34 -1.10
N MET A 59 -2.73 11.13 -1.03
CA MET A 59 -3.86 10.83 -0.15
C MET A 59 -3.60 9.59 0.71
N HIS A 60 -3.75 9.76 2.01
CA HIS A 60 -3.74 8.69 3.00
C HIS A 60 -5.16 8.38 3.47
N ILE A 61 -5.58 7.11 3.39
CA ILE A 61 -6.84 6.66 4.01
C ILE A 61 -6.54 6.26 5.45
N ASP A 62 -6.97 7.11 6.37
CA ASP A 62 -6.84 6.83 7.79
C ASP A 62 -8.05 6.02 8.28
N THR A 63 -7.77 4.80 8.68
CA THR A 63 -8.77 3.85 9.19
C THR A 63 -8.92 3.93 10.71
N THR A 64 -8.27 4.90 11.37
CA THR A 64 -8.20 5.12 12.82
C THR A 64 -7.44 4.05 13.62
N TRP A 65 -7.05 2.95 12.99
CA TRP A 65 -6.33 1.81 13.60
C TRP A 65 -4.97 1.57 12.95
N LYS A 66 -4.27 2.65 12.59
CA LYS A 66 -2.88 2.56 12.13
C LYS A 66 -1.93 2.51 13.33
N PHE A 67 -0.76 1.90 13.14
CA PHE A 67 0.32 2.00 14.14
C PHE A 67 0.71 3.46 14.36
N LYS A 68 1.01 3.85 15.60
CA LYS A 68 1.47 5.20 15.95
C LYS A 68 2.70 5.61 15.14
N GLU A 69 3.69 4.71 15.05
CA GLU A 69 4.90 4.94 14.25
C GLU A 69 4.60 5.26 12.77
N MET A 70 3.54 4.70 12.19
CA MET A 70 3.13 5.01 10.81
C MET A 70 2.62 6.45 10.70
N ILE A 71 1.77 6.89 11.63
CA ILE A 71 1.19 8.24 11.60
C ILE A 71 2.30 9.30 11.77
N GLU A 72 3.18 9.09 12.74
CA GLU A 72 4.34 9.97 12.99
C GLU A 72 5.25 10.06 11.76
N PHE A 73 5.55 8.91 11.14
CA PHE A 73 6.37 8.86 9.94
C PHE A 73 5.70 9.59 8.76
N ARG A 74 4.39 9.39 8.54
CA ARG A 74 3.63 10.08 7.50
C ARG A 74 3.74 11.60 7.65
N ASP A 75 3.44 12.10 8.85
CA ASP A 75 3.37 13.55 9.11
C ASP A 75 4.76 14.18 9.00
N LYS A 76 5.79 13.49 9.50
CA LYS A 76 7.19 13.88 9.33
C LYS A 76 7.56 13.98 7.85
N LYS A 77 7.27 12.94 7.04
CA LYS A 77 7.62 12.91 5.61
C LYS A 77 6.85 13.95 4.79
N ALA A 78 5.56 14.12 5.06
CA ALA A 78 4.78 15.15 4.39
C ALA A 78 5.35 16.56 4.62
N LYS A 79 5.77 16.85 5.86
CA LYS A 79 6.41 18.12 6.22
C LYS A 79 7.79 18.29 5.60
N GLU A 80 8.65 17.26 5.68
CA GLU A 80 10.03 17.30 5.12
C GLU A 80 10.02 17.56 3.62
N LEU A 81 9.16 16.88 2.88
CA LEU A 81 9.06 16.99 1.43
C LEU A 81 8.16 18.15 0.98
N GLY A 82 7.40 18.73 1.90
CA GLY A 82 6.45 19.81 1.63
C GLY A 82 5.40 19.41 0.59
N ILE A 83 4.95 18.16 0.63
CA ILE A 83 3.92 17.63 -0.27
C ILE A 83 2.51 17.94 0.24
N ASP A 84 1.56 18.06 -0.69
CA ASP A 84 0.13 18.19 -0.35
C ASP A 84 -0.41 16.80 0.03
N MET A 85 -0.64 16.60 1.35
CA MET A 85 -1.08 15.32 1.92
C MET A 85 -2.52 15.42 2.43
N ILE A 86 -3.44 14.83 1.70
CA ILE A 86 -4.83 14.67 2.09
C ILE A 86 -4.94 13.45 3.02
N VAL A 87 -5.41 13.66 4.24
CA VAL A 87 -5.78 12.56 5.16
C VAL A 87 -7.29 12.43 5.15
N TYR A 88 -7.79 11.29 4.69
CA TYR A 88 -9.23 11.03 4.58
C TYR A 88 -9.67 9.86 5.46
N SER A 89 -10.74 10.05 6.22
CA SER A 89 -11.37 9.03 7.06
C SER A 89 -12.87 8.95 6.75
N ASN A 90 -13.48 7.78 6.94
CA ASN A 90 -14.91 7.63 6.88
C ASN A 90 -15.55 8.13 8.19
N GLU A 91 -16.00 9.39 8.19
CA GLU A 91 -16.57 10.04 9.38
C GLU A 91 -17.81 9.32 9.92
N GLU A 92 -18.64 8.75 9.04
CA GLU A 92 -19.82 7.99 9.45
C GLU A 92 -19.43 6.68 10.14
N GLY A 93 -18.45 5.96 9.61
CA GLY A 93 -17.90 4.77 10.27
C GLY A 93 -17.27 5.09 11.63
N ILE A 94 -16.65 6.25 11.79
CA ILE A 94 -16.11 6.71 13.08
C ILE A 94 -17.25 6.97 14.07
N LYS A 95 -18.30 7.69 13.65
CA LYS A 95 -19.48 7.96 14.49
C LYS A 95 -20.20 6.71 14.95
N GLN A 96 -20.23 5.68 14.09
CA GLN A 96 -20.81 4.36 14.42
C GLN A 96 -19.89 3.49 15.26
N GLY A 97 -18.68 3.93 15.59
CA GLY A 97 -17.71 3.17 16.40
C GLY A 97 -17.18 1.93 15.70
N ILE A 98 -17.13 1.93 14.35
CA ILE A 98 -16.63 0.80 13.57
C ILE A 98 -15.16 0.53 13.91
N ASN A 99 -14.88 -0.69 14.39
CA ASN A 99 -13.55 -1.09 14.83
C ASN A 99 -13.24 -2.56 14.41
N PRO A 100 -11.98 -2.96 14.37
CA PRO A 100 -11.58 -4.29 13.87
C PRO A 100 -12.00 -5.46 14.78
N PHE A 101 -12.22 -5.24 16.07
CA PHE A 101 -12.56 -6.30 17.02
C PHE A 101 -14.04 -6.71 16.94
N ASP A 102 -14.92 -5.73 16.86
CA ASP A 102 -16.36 -5.97 16.91
C ASP A 102 -16.98 -6.16 15.52
N HIS A 103 -16.29 -5.72 14.44
CA HIS A 103 -16.86 -5.68 13.09
C HIS A 103 -16.10 -6.54 12.07
N GLY A 104 -14.97 -7.17 12.43
CA GLY A 104 -14.25 -8.10 11.58
C GLY A 104 -13.97 -7.57 10.17
N SER A 105 -14.38 -8.33 9.14
CA SER A 105 -14.17 -7.93 7.73
C SER A 105 -14.94 -6.68 7.31
N ALA A 106 -16.09 -6.40 7.93
CA ALA A 106 -16.89 -5.19 7.66
C ALA A 106 -16.11 -3.92 8.02
N TYR A 107 -15.26 -3.96 9.05
CA TYR A 107 -14.38 -2.84 9.37
C TYR A 107 -13.49 -2.45 8.16
N THR A 108 -12.87 -3.43 7.51
CA THR A 108 -11.99 -3.14 6.37
C THR A 108 -12.77 -2.59 5.19
N ASP A 109 -13.97 -3.11 4.94
CA ASP A 109 -14.81 -2.57 3.87
C ASP A 109 -15.21 -1.13 4.17
N ILE A 110 -15.77 -0.84 5.34
CA ILE A 110 -16.28 0.48 5.70
C ILE A 110 -15.15 1.51 5.85
N MET A 111 -14.13 1.20 6.65
CA MET A 111 -13.10 2.16 7.04
C MET A 111 -11.97 2.30 6.01
N LYS A 112 -11.86 1.37 5.05
CA LYS A 112 -10.80 1.43 4.02
C LYS A 112 -11.40 1.52 2.62
N THR A 113 -12.21 0.54 2.18
CA THR A 113 -12.71 0.48 0.80
C THR A 113 -13.69 1.60 0.52
N GLN A 114 -14.69 1.77 1.38
CA GLN A 114 -15.68 2.84 1.21
C GLN A 114 -15.07 4.22 1.45
N ALA A 115 -14.21 4.36 2.47
CA ALA A 115 -13.47 5.61 2.69
C ALA A 115 -12.65 6.02 1.46
N LEU A 116 -11.98 5.07 0.79
CA LEU A 116 -11.26 5.36 -0.45
C LEU A 116 -12.20 5.86 -1.54
N LYS A 117 -13.31 5.18 -1.79
CA LYS A 117 -14.32 5.59 -2.79
C LYS A 117 -14.87 7.00 -2.48
N GLN A 118 -15.21 7.23 -1.21
CA GLN A 118 -15.69 8.54 -0.74
C GLN A 118 -14.65 9.64 -0.97
N GLY A 119 -13.38 9.39 -0.62
CA GLY A 119 -12.30 10.34 -0.82
C GLY A 119 -12.08 10.65 -2.30
N LEU A 120 -12.03 9.62 -3.15
CA LEU A 120 -11.86 9.82 -4.60
C LEU A 120 -13.01 10.63 -5.20
N ASN A 121 -14.25 10.34 -4.82
CA ASN A 121 -15.43 11.07 -5.30
C ASN A 121 -15.48 12.50 -4.77
N LYS A 122 -15.17 12.70 -3.47
CA LYS A 122 -15.20 14.03 -2.83
C LYS A 122 -14.27 15.01 -3.52
N TYR A 123 -13.08 14.56 -3.93
CA TYR A 123 -12.08 15.40 -4.58
C TYR A 123 -12.11 15.29 -6.13
N GLY A 124 -12.98 14.45 -6.69
CA GLY A 124 -13.12 14.29 -8.13
C GLY A 124 -11.91 13.62 -8.80
N PHE A 125 -11.17 12.78 -8.11
CA PHE A 125 -9.99 12.14 -8.67
C PHE A 125 -10.34 11.13 -9.76
N THR A 126 -9.73 11.29 -10.93
CA THR A 126 -9.94 10.44 -12.12
C THR A 126 -8.90 9.33 -12.26
N ALA A 127 -7.72 9.52 -11.69
CA ALA A 127 -6.67 8.51 -11.64
C ALA A 127 -6.05 8.43 -10.23
N ALA A 128 -5.80 7.20 -9.76
CA ALA A 128 -5.17 7.00 -8.47
C ALA A 128 -4.00 6.01 -8.60
N PHE A 129 -2.81 6.48 -8.25
CA PHE A 129 -1.62 5.64 -8.19
C PHE A 129 -1.65 4.72 -6.96
N GLY A 130 -1.18 3.50 -7.14
CA GLY A 130 -1.02 2.53 -6.06
C GLY A 130 0.21 1.65 -6.20
N GLY A 131 0.69 1.17 -5.06
CA GLY A 131 1.89 0.35 -4.95
C GLY A 131 1.69 -1.14 -5.23
N GLY A 132 0.60 -1.54 -5.91
CA GLY A 132 0.34 -2.95 -6.20
C GLY A 132 1.35 -3.55 -7.18
N ARG A 133 1.84 -4.77 -6.89
CA ARG A 133 2.81 -5.50 -7.69
C ARG A 133 2.26 -6.85 -8.13
N ARG A 134 2.63 -7.30 -9.33
CA ARG A 134 2.23 -8.62 -9.86
C ARG A 134 2.80 -9.77 -9.06
N ASP A 135 3.96 -9.55 -8.46
CA ASP A 135 4.65 -10.50 -7.59
C ASP A 135 3.90 -10.76 -6.27
N GLU A 136 3.15 -9.77 -5.80
CA GLU A 136 2.48 -9.79 -4.51
C GLU A 136 1.37 -10.86 -4.43
N GLU A 137 0.61 -11.03 -5.53
CA GLU A 137 -0.56 -11.90 -5.53
C GLU A 137 -1.06 -12.17 -6.97
N LYS A 138 -1.58 -13.39 -7.22
CA LYS A 138 -2.02 -13.83 -8.55
C LYS A 138 -3.06 -12.93 -9.23
N SER A 139 -3.98 -12.35 -8.46
CA SER A 139 -5.00 -11.46 -9.03
C SER A 139 -4.41 -10.13 -9.50
N ARG A 140 -3.28 -9.69 -8.93
CA ARG A 140 -2.53 -8.52 -9.40
C ARG A 140 -1.93 -8.73 -10.79
N ALA A 141 -1.54 -9.95 -11.13
CA ALA A 141 -1.05 -10.27 -12.47
C ALA A 141 -2.11 -10.09 -13.57
N LYS A 142 -3.40 -10.18 -13.24
CA LYS A 142 -4.51 -9.95 -14.16
C LYS A 142 -4.81 -8.47 -14.37
N GLU A 143 -4.56 -7.63 -13.36
CA GLU A 143 -4.65 -6.19 -13.52
C GLU A 143 -3.51 -5.69 -14.40
N ARG A 144 -3.80 -4.76 -15.26
CA ARG A 144 -2.78 -4.06 -16.05
C ARG A 144 -2.11 -2.97 -15.22
N ILE A 145 -1.12 -2.31 -15.77
CA ILE A 145 -0.52 -1.12 -15.16
C ILE A 145 -1.58 -0.03 -15.02
N PHE A 146 -2.38 0.17 -16.06
CA PHE A 146 -3.55 1.06 -16.05
C PHE A 146 -4.82 0.22 -15.89
N SER A 147 -5.27 0.05 -14.68
CA SER A 147 -6.44 -0.75 -14.32
C SER A 147 -7.70 0.10 -14.32
N PHE A 148 -8.56 -0.15 -15.28
CA PHE A 148 -9.80 0.57 -15.50
C PHE A 148 -10.84 0.26 -14.40
N ARG A 149 -11.58 1.28 -13.98
CA ARG A 149 -12.68 1.20 -13.01
C ARG A 149 -13.94 1.85 -13.57
N ASN A 150 -15.05 1.15 -13.45
CA ASN A 150 -16.36 1.70 -13.79
C ASN A 150 -16.85 2.73 -12.74
N GLU A 151 -18.03 3.30 -12.94
CA GLU A 151 -18.66 4.30 -12.05
C GLU A 151 -18.83 3.81 -10.60
N ALA A 152 -18.93 2.48 -10.37
CA ALA A 152 -18.99 1.88 -9.03
C ALA A 152 -17.58 1.66 -8.43
N HIS A 153 -16.51 2.16 -9.07
CA HIS A 153 -15.10 1.88 -8.76
C HIS A 153 -14.70 0.40 -8.89
N ALA A 154 -15.55 -0.42 -9.50
CA ALA A 154 -15.29 -1.85 -9.66
C ALA A 154 -14.34 -2.11 -10.84
N TRP A 155 -13.43 -3.07 -10.65
CA TRP A 155 -12.59 -3.56 -11.73
C TRP A 155 -13.40 -4.47 -12.65
N ASP A 156 -13.36 -4.17 -13.95
CA ASP A 156 -13.96 -5.01 -14.99
C ASP A 156 -12.87 -5.61 -15.89
N PRO A 157 -12.54 -6.89 -15.69
CA PRO A 157 -11.50 -7.56 -16.47
C PRO A 157 -11.86 -7.69 -17.96
N LYS A 158 -13.14 -7.62 -18.33
CA LYS A 158 -13.57 -7.71 -19.72
C LYS A 158 -13.29 -6.43 -20.53
N ASN A 159 -13.31 -5.29 -19.84
CA ASN A 159 -13.06 -3.98 -20.46
C ASN A 159 -11.62 -3.50 -20.24
N GLN A 160 -10.75 -4.38 -19.73
CA GLN A 160 -9.35 -4.07 -19.56
C GLN A 160 -8.66 -3.89 -20.90
N ARG A 161 -7.99 -2.77 -21.09
CA ARG A 161 -7.32 -2.39 -22.34
C ARG A 161 -5.95 -3.06 -22.47
N PRO A 162 -5.51 -3.45 -23.68
CA PRO A 162 -4.17 -3.95 -23.89
C PRO A 162 -3.11 -2.85 -23.71
N GLU A 163 -1.92 -3.23 -23.24
CA GLU A 163 -0.77 -2.35 -23.02
C GLU A 163 0.40 -2.80 -23.91
N LEU A 164 0.14 -2.91 -25.23
CA LEU A 164 1.15 -3.32 -26.19
C LEU A 164 2.19 -2.20 -26.37
N TRP A 165 3.46 -2.57 -26.48
CA TRP A 165 4.59 -1.64 -26.66
C TRP A 165 4.68 -0.52 -25.63
N LYS A 166 4.15 -0.73 -24.40
CA LYS A 166 4.07 0.29 -23.34
C LYS A 166 3.27 1.54 -23.73
N LEU A 167 2.30 1.36 -24.62
CA LEU A 167 1.32 2.39 -24.93
C LEU A 167 0.10 2.23 -24.02
N TYR A 168 -0.26 3.30 -23.33
CA TYR A 168 -1.35 3.31 -22.36
C TYR A 168 -2.55 4.09 -22.91
N ASN A 169 -3.74 3.58 -22.68
CA ASN A 169 -4.95 4.26 -23.01
C ASN A 169 -5.63 4.79 -21.75
N THR A 170 -5.49 6.09 -21.51
CA THR A 170 -5.97 6.80 -20.33
C THR A 170 -7.40 7.35 -20.48
N LYS A 171 -8.00 7.21 -21.69
CA LYS A 171 -9.34 7.73 -21.96
C LYS A 171 -10.38 7.04 -21.09
N ILE A 172 -11.12 7.81 -20.31
CA ILE A 172 -12.25 7.39 -19.48
C ILE A 172 -13.53 8.13 -19.86
N ASN A 173 -14.68 7.55 -19.56
CA ASN A 173 -15.97 8.23 -19.65
C ASN A 173 -16.29 8.93 -18.32
N LYS A 174 -17.32 9.76 -18.32
CA LYS A 174 -17.79 10.42 -17.11
C LYS A 174 -18.18 9.38 -16.03
N GLY A 175 -17.69 9.56 -14.83
CA GLY A 175 -17.91 8.66 -13.70
C GLY A 175 -16.94 7.48 -13.61
N GLU A 176 -16.17 7.19 -14.65
CA GLU A 176 -15.13 6.17 -14.63
C GLU A 176 -13.82 6.70 -14.04
N SER A 177 -12.94 5.80 -13.66
CA SER A 177 -11.63 6.16 -13.12
C SER A 177 -10.57 5.10 -13.44
N MET A 178 -9.33 5.44 -13.18
CA MET A 178 -8.18 4.56 -13.41
C MET A 178 -7.44 4.30 -12.10
N ARG A 179 -7.00 3.05 -11.90
CA ARG A 179 -5.96 2.73 -10.92
C ARG A 179 -4.66 2.48 -11.68
N VAL A 180 -3.59 3.13 -11.26
CA VAL A 180 -2.31 3.02 -11.96
C VAL A 180 -1.25 2.43 -11.03
N PHE A 181 -0.52 1.43 -11.53
CA PHE A 181 0.47 0.67 -10.76
C PHE A 181 1.88 0.80 -11.37
N PRO A 182 2.59 1.91 -11.15
CA PRO A 182 3.90 2.16 -11.76
C PRO A 182 4.96 1.11 -11.42
N ILE A 183 4.86 0.49 -10.25
CA ILE A 183 5.77 -0.56 -9.79
C ILE A 183 5.22 -1.98 -9.98
N SER A 184 4.23 -2.16 -10.88
CA SER A 184 3.57 -3.46 -11.13
C SER A 184 4.55 -4.58 -11.48
N ASN A 185 5.62 -4.27 -12.19
CA ASN A 185 6.63 -5.23 -12.65
C ASN A 185 7.77 -5.49 -11.66
N TRP A 186 7.75 -4.83 -10.50
CA TRP A 186 8.77 -4.98 -9.46
C TRP A 186 8.48 -6.19 -8.57
N THR A 187 9.53 -6.89 -8.14
CA THR A 187 9.45 -7.91 -7.09
C THR A 187 9.64 -7.31 -5.70
N GLU A 188 9.32 -8.07 -4.64
CA GLU A 188 9.61 -7.64 -3.26
C GLU A 188 11.12 -7.37 -3.09
N LYS A 189 11.96 -8.21 -3.70
CA LYS A 189 13.41 -8.04 -3.72
C LYS A 189 13.82 -6.70 -4.38
N ASP A 190 13.24 -6.36 -5.53
CA ASP A 190 13.54 -5.11 -6.22
C ASP A 190 13.20 -3.90 -5.35
N ILE A 191 12.07 -3.94 -4.63
CA ILE A 191 11.67 -2.90 -3.67
C ILE A 191 12.75 -2.71 -2.60
N TRP A 192 13.18 -3.78 -1.94
CA TRP A 192 14.19 -3.69 -0.88
C TRP A 192 15.55 -3.24 -1.39
N GLN A 193 16.00 -3.77 -2.53
CA GLN A 193 17.25 -3.35 -3.16
C GLN A 193 17.21 -1.88 -3.60
N TYR A 194 16.07 -1.40 -4.08
CA TYR A 194 15.90 0.00 -4.47
C TYR A 194 15.88 0.92 -3.25
N ILE A 195 15.18 0.54 -2.17
CA ILE A 195 15.22 1.27 -0.89
C ILE A 195 16.65 1.44 -0.40
N LYS A 196 17.45 0.36 -0.44
CA LYS A 196 18.85 0.41 -0.06
C LYS A 196 19.68 1.30 -0.99
N ARG A 197 19.53 1.16 -2.31
CA ARG A 197 20.28 1.91 -3.33
C ARG A 197 20.04 3.42 -3.23
N GLU A 198 18.79 3.81 -3.10
CA GLU A 198 18.39 5.22 -3.08
C GLU A 198 18.34 5.80 -1.66
N ASN A 199 18.69 5.02 -0.65
CA ASN A 199 18.61 5.40 0.77
C ASN A 199 17.24 5.98 1.15
N ILE A 200 16.17 5.26 0.76
CA ILE A 200 14.79 5.69 1.02
C ILE A 200 14.44 5.43 2.48
N ASP A 201 14.01 6.47 3.18
CA ASP A 201 13.48 6.31 4.52
C ASP A 201 12.17 5.52 4.51
N ILE A 202 12.07 4.57 5.42
CA ILE A 202 10.88 3.76 5.67
C ILE A 202 10.56 3.73 7.15
N VAL A 203 9.30 3.39 7.48
CA VAL A 203 8.88 3.31 8.88
C VAL A 203 9.62 2.20 9.64
N SER A 204 9.95 2.49 10.90
CA SER A 204 10.74 1.61 11.78
C SER A 204 10.14 0.22 12.03
N LEU A 205 8.84 0.04 11.76
CA LEU A 205 8.14 -1.24 11.89
C LEU A 205 8.70 -2.37 10.99
N TYR A 206 9.42 -2.03 9.94
CA TYR A 206 10.07 -3.02 9.07
C TYR A 206 11.33 -3.64 9.68
N PHE A 207 11.92 -2.99 10.67
CA PHE A 207 13.13 -3.43 11.36
C PHE A 207 12.77 -4.15 12.66
N ALA A 208 13.52 -5.20 12.98
CA ALA A 208 13.33 -5.97 14.18
C ALA A 208 13.60 -5.13 15.43
N LYS A 209 12.66 -5.13 16.36
CA LYS A 209 12.74 -4.38 17.61
C LYS A 209 11.92 -5.11 18.68
N GLU A 210 12.33 -5.00 19.95
CA GLU A 210 11.52 -5.43 21.11
C GLU A 210 10.19 -4.66 21.12
N ARG A 211 9.08 -5.41 21.05
CA ARG A 211 7.73 -4.86 21.02
C ARG A 211 6.78 -5.68 21.89
N PRO A 212 5.80 -5.05 22.55
CA PRO A 212 4.76 -5.76 23.26
C PRO A 212 3.82 -6.46 22.25
N VAL A 213 3.65 -7.76 22.38
CA VAL A 213 2.84 -8.57 21.48
C VAL A 213 1.95 -9.55 22.23
N VAL A 214 0.91 -10.01 21.56
CA VAL A 214 0.10 -11.17 21.96
C VAL A 214 0.06 -12.18 20.83
N TYR A 215 -0.12 -13.45 21.17
CA TYR A 215 -0.31 -14.53 20.21
C TYR A 215 -1.81 -14.81 20.06
N ARG A 216 -2.33 -14.68 18.84
CA ARG A 216 -3.73 -14.90 18.53
C ARG A 216 -3.86 -15.66 17.22
N ASP A 217 -4.51 -16.83 17.26
CA ASP A 217 -4.75 -17.68 16.08
C ASP A 217 -3.48 -17.93 15.24
N GLY A 218 -2.35 -18.18 15.92
CA GLY A 218 -1.05 -18.41 15.28
C GLY A 218 -0.37 -17.14 14.72
N ASN A 219 -0.94 -15.96 14.93
CA ASN A 219 -0.36 -14.69 14.52
C ASN A 219 0.22 -13.93 15.72
N ILE A 220 1.30 -13.20 15.47
CA ILE A 220 1.91 -12.28 16.44
C ILE A 220 1.30 -10.90 16.21
N ILE A 221 0.49 -10.43 17.15
CA ILE A 221 -0.19 -9.14 17.07
C ILE A 221 0.46 -8.16 18.05
N MET A 222 0.95 -7.02 17.54
CA MET A 222 1.53 -5.98 18.37
C MET A 222 0.44 -5.27 19.17
N VAL A 223 0.73 -4.99 20.44
CA VAL A 223 -0.09 -4.14 21.31
C VAL A 223 0.43 -2.71 21.19
N ASP A 224 -0.16 -1.94 20.28
CA ASP A 224 0.31 -0.58 19.93
C ASP A 224 -0.23 0.51 20.88
N ASP A 225 -1.44 0.29 21.41
CA ASP A 225 -2.09 1.21 22.34
C ASP A 225 -3.10 0.51 23.27
N ASP A 226 -3.71 1.29 24.16
CA ASP A 226 -4.68 0.87 25.18
C ASP A 226 -6.06 0.46 24.62
N ARG A 227 -6.32 0.70 23.34
CA ARG A 227 -7.54 0.24 22.66
C ARG A 227 -7.51 -1.25 22.32
N MET A 228 -6.35 -1.91 22.48
CA MET A 228 -6.22 -3.34 22.24
C MET A 228 -7.08 -4.15 23.19
N LYS A 229 -8.03 -4.90 22.66
CA LYS A 229 -8.87 -5.82 23.44
C LYS A 229 -8.15 -7.16 23.58
N LEU A 230 -7.68 -7.47 24.80
CA LEU A 230 -7.10 -8.76 25.11
C LEU A 230 -8.19 -9.82 25.30
N LEU A 231 -7.99 -11.01 24.77
CA LEU A 231 -8.87 -12.14 24.97
C LEU A 231 -8.56 -12.85 26.30
N PRO A 232 -9.53 -13.58 26.90
CA PRO A 232 -9.28 -14.35 28.12
C PRO A 232 -8.09 -15.31 27.97
N GLY A 233 -7.11 -15.17 28.85
CA GLY A 233 -5.89 -15.98 28.83
C GLY A 233 -4.74 -15.44 27.99
N GLU A 234 -4.95 -14.42 27.16
CA GLU A 234 -3.85 -13.75 26.46
C GLU A 234 -2.92 -13.02 27.45
N LYS A 235 -1.63 -13.12 27.20
CA LYS A 235 -0.60 -12.41 27.96
C LYS A 235 0.21 -11.55 26.99
N VAL A 236 0.47 -10.32 27.40
CA VAL A 236 1.38 -9.43 26.66
C VAL A 236 2.81 -9.83 26.98
N GLU A 237 3.58 -10.15 25.96
CA GLU A 237 5.00 -10.49 26.05
C GLU A 237 5.82 -9.51 25.21
N ASN A 238 7.04 -9.21 25.63
CA ASN A 238 7.98 -8.47 24.79
C ASN A 238 8.76 -9.46 23.92
N LYS A 239 8.72 -9.23 22.60
CA LYS A 239 9.42 -10.06 21.61
C LYS A 239 10.11 -9.19 20.59
N LYS A 240 11.26 -9.64 20.08
CA LYS A 240 11.93 -8.98 18.95
C LYS A 240 11.21 -9.37 17.66
N VAL A 241 10.44 -8.43 17.13
CA VAL A 241 9.57 -8.64 15.97
C VAL A 241 9.71 -7.51 14.95
N ARG A 242 9.47 -7.84 13.69
CA ARG A 242 9.30 -6.91 12.58
C ARG A 242 8.05 -7.24 11.78
N PHE A 243 7.70 -6.34 10.85
CA PHE A 243 6.57 -6.54 9.95
C PHE A 243 7.06 -6.64 8.50
N ARG A 244 6.52 -7.56 7.72
CA ARG A 244 6.79 -7.66 6.26
C ARG A 244 5.84 -6.79 5.46
N THR A 245 4.60 -6.63 5.95
CA THR A 245 3.59 -5.75 5.37
C THR A 245 2.93 -4.93 6.46
N LEU A 246 2.42 -3.75 6.13
CA LEU A 246 1.77 -2.85 7.08
C LEU A 246 0.32 -2.60 6.71
N GLY A 247 -0.53 -2.53 7.73
CA GLY A 247 -1.96 -2.27 7.61
C GLY A 247 -2.53 -1.65 8.87
N CYS A 248 -3.70 -2.11 9.30
CA CYS A 248 -4.25 -1.78 10.62
C CYS A 248 -3.59 -2.70 11.65
N TYR A 249 -3.13 -2.17 12.77
CA TYR A 249 -2.30 -2.92 13.71
C TYR A 249 -2.94 -4.22 14.23
N PRO A 250 -4.23 -4.30 14.55
CA PRO A 250 -4.81 -5.55 15.03
C PRO A 250 -4.99 -6.62 13.93
N LEU A 251 -4.88 -6.21 12.65
CA LEU A 251 -5.06 -7.07 11.47
C LEU A 251 -3.76 -7.34 10.74
N THR A 252 -2.63 -6.94 11.32
CA THR A 252 -1.29 -7.08 10.74
C THR A 252 -0.45 -7.92 11.67
N GLY A 253 -0.12 -9.13 11.24
CA GLY A 253 0.78 -10.02 11.97
C GLY A 253 2.24 -9.61 11.81
N GLY A 254 2.99 -9.65 12.90
CA GLY A 254 4.44 -9.58 12.92
C GLY A 254 5.09 -10.94 12.69
N CYS A 255 6.38 -10.95 12.52
CA CYS A 255 7.22 -12.14 12.56
C CYS A 255 8.40 -11.92 13.53
N GLU A 256 8.74 -12.95 14.29
CA GLU A 256 9.99 -12.94 15.07
C GLU A 256 11.17 -12.87 14.10
N SER A 257 12.09 -11.98 14.34
CA SER A 257 13.24 -11.75 13.48
C SER A 257 14.31 -10.99 14.23
N GLU A 258 15.56 -11.22 13.84
CA GLU A 258 16.72 -10.47 14.32
C GLU A 258 17.12 -9.33 13.35
N ALA A 259 16.53 -9.30 12.15
CA ALA A 259 16.90 -8.37 11.09
C ALA A 259 16.55 -6.91 11.45
N ASP A 260 17.53 -6.14 11.86
CA ASP A 260 17.40 -4.73 12.22
C ASP A 260 18.14 -3.79 11.25
N THR A 261 18.70 -4.35 10.17
CA THR A 261 19.33 -3.63 9.06
C THR A 261 18.69 -3.97 7.72
N LEU A 262 18.85 -3.09 6.71
CA LEU A 262 18.35 -3.36 5.36
C LEU A 262 19.00 -4.59 4.71
N ASP A 263 20.28 -4.87 5.02
CA ASP A 263 20.98 -6.02 4.47
C ASP A 263 20.39 -7.33 4.98
N GLU A 264 20.15 -7.42 6.27
CA GLU A 264 19.53 -8.60 6.90
C GLU A 264 18.09 -8.81 6.41
N ILE A 265 17.31 -7.74 6.25
CA ILE A 265 15.96 -7.81 5.66
C ILE A 265 16.01 -8.35 4.23
N ILE A 266 17.00 -7.91 3.42
CA ILE A 266 17.19 -8.39 2.05
C ILE A 266 17.54 -9.89 2.07
N GLU A 267 18.45 -10.32 2.95
CA GLU A 267 18.83 -11.73 3.10
C GLU A 267 17.65 -12.60 3.52
N GLU A 268 16.87 -12.17 4.52
CA GLU A 268 15.63 -12.85 4.90
C GLU A 268 14.61 -12.92 3.74
N THR A 269 14.47 -11.84 2.97
CA THR A 269 13.56 -11.81 1.81
C THR A 269 13.99 -12.80 0.74
N LEU A 270 15.29 -12.95 0.50
CA LEU A 270 15.83 -13.90 -0.46
C LEU A 270 15.63 -15.36 -0.04
N SER A 271 15.67 -15.65 1.25
CA SER A 271 15.47 -16.99 1.81
C SER A 271 13.99 -17.33 2.02
N ALA A 272 13.08 -16.36 1.96
CA ALA A 272 11.67 -16.58 2.22
C ALA A 272 10.99 -17.38 1.10
N VAL A 273 10.37 -18.51 1.45
CA VAL A 273 9.57 -19.35 0.54
C VAL A 273 8.14 -18.84 0.38
N SER A 274 7.65 -18.07 1.35
CA SER A 274 6.27 -17.57 1.39
C SER A 274 6.14 -16.12 0.96
N SER A 275 4.99 -15.79 0.32
CA SER A 275 4.65 -14.40 0.01
C SER A 275 4.61 -13.52 1.27
N GLU A 276 4.97 -12.25 1.14
CA GLU A 276 4.89 -11.24 2.21
C GLU A 276 3.48 -11.09 2.80
N ARG A 277 2.44 -11.46 2.06
CA ARG A 277 1.03 -11.36 2.50
C ARG A 277 0.58 -12.45 3.44
N THR A 278 1.34 -13.52 3.64
CA THR A 278 0.96 -14.62 4.54
C THR A 278 0.80 -14.19 6.00
N THR A 279 1.40 -13.08 6.40
CA THR A 279 1.27 -12.50 7.75
C THR A 279 0.04 -11.61 7.93
N ARG A 280 -0.75 -11.37 6.87
CA ARG A 280 -1.99 -10.60 6.98
C ARG A 280 -3.13 -11.49 7.46
N VAL A 281 -3.61 -11.25 8.67
CA VAL A 281 -4.74 -11.97 9.26
C VAL A 281 -5.98 -11.94 8.37
N ILE A 282 -6.21 -10.82 7.68
CA ILE A 282 -7.37 -10.61 6.80
C ILE A 282 -7.29 -11.39 5.47
N ASP A 283 -6.11 -11.82 5.04
CA ASP A 283 -5.92 -12.53 3.78
C ASP A 283 -5.95 -14.06 3.93
N SER A 284 -6.15 -14.58 5.16
CA SER A 284 -6.33 -16.02 5.45
C SER A 284 -7.68 -16.57 4.96
N GLU A 285 -8.56 -15.72 4.42
CA GLU A 285 -9.83 -16.13 3.82
C GLU A 285 -9.63 -16.84 2.46
N ALA A 286 -10.66 -17.60 2.04
CA ALA A 286 -10.68 -18.51 0.90
C ALA A 286 -10.05 -17.96 -0.41
N ALA A 287 -9.51 -18.88 -1.23
CA ALA A 287 -8.94 -18.56 -2.55
C ALA A 287 -9.91 -17.73 -3.41
N GLY A 288 -9.44 -16.61 -3.97
CA GLY A 288 -10.25 -15.70 -4.79
C GLY A 288 -10.87 -14.51 -4.02
N SER A 289 -10.66 -14.40 -2.71
CA SER A 289 -11.18 -13.28 -1.90
C SER A 289 -10.74 -11.91 -2.43
N MET A 290 -9.49 -11.78 -2.88
CA MET A 290 -8.95 -10.53 -3.43
C MET A 290 -9.58 -10.15 -4.77
N GLU A 291 -9.87 -11.11 -5.66
CA GLU A 291 -10.55 -10.82 -6.93
C GLU A 291 -11.98 -10.31 -6.69
N ARG A 292 -12.69 -10.90 -5.73
CA ARG A 292 -14.01 -10.43 -5.30
C ARG A 292 -13.92 -9.00 -4.75
N ARG A 293 -12.99 -8.73 -3.84
CA ARG A 293 -12.80 -7.39 -3.24
C ARG A 293 -12.48 -6.31 -4.28
N LYS A 294 -11.73 -6.64 -5.34
CA LYS A 294 -11.47 -5.70 -6.44
C LYS A 294 -12.73 -5.35 -7.24
N ARG A 295 -13.63 -6.31 -7.41
CA ARG A 295 -14.96 -6.05 -8.00
C ARG A 295 -15.82 -5.17 -7.11
N GLU A 296 -15.60 -5.20 -5.80
CA GLU A 296 -16.23 -4.32 -4.81
C GLU A 296 -15.55 -2.95 -4.71
N GLY A 297 -14.46 -2.72 -5.46
CA GLY A 297 -13.72 -1.46 -5.51
C GLY A 297 -12.52 -1.36 -4.55
N TYR A 298 -12.08 -2.49 -3.99
CA TYR A 298 -10.85 -2.55 -3.22
C TYR A 298 -9.63 -2.25 -4.08
N PHE A 299 -8.62 -1.63 -3.45
CA PHE A 299 -7.38 -1.25 -4.13
C PHE A 299 -6.33 -2.35 -4.04
#